data_e85fa06cd86b436e116378b0d2456ced
#
_entry.id   e85fa06cd86b436e116378b0d2456ced
#
_cell.length_a   1.000
_cell.length_b   1.000
_cell.length_c   1.000
_cell.angle_alpha   90.00
_cell.angle_beta   90.00
_cell.angle_gamma   90.00
#
_symmetry.space_group_name_H-M   'P 1'
#
loop_
_entity.id
_entity.type
_entity.pdbx_description
1 polymer ?
#
loop_
_entity_poly.entity_id
_entity_poly.type
_entity_poly.pdbx_seq_one_letter_code
_entity_poly.pdbx_strand_id
1 'polypeptide(L)'
;LDEELHEADSEISFGVSPFGIWANKSTLPEGSDTKGTESYSDYYADTVFWAREGIVDYLAPQIYWNIGYSIADYQVLAQWWSDILSDTDTELYIGLADYKSAEASGDPSSVWNGTAELKRQMDLNRKIGGIGGEIHFRYRMMKDDVQIPSFLADYYGADASEDDGRPGTDPEDGKEEPDDGTQTEGMFFDVAADSWYYDAVSYVVSEGLMNGISDDLFSPAQKLNRGMTVTILHRLAGTPSAETPNRFSDVEDGSWYEDAVSWASSREIVTGYDEESFGPSDDITREQMAVIFYRYAKDAGIDVTSAGQGVDLISESSGYSDGHEVSSYAADAVKWAVGSGLISGRDDGTLDPKGTASRAEAAQILKNFCEKIAG
;
A
#
# COMPACT_ATOMS: atom_id res chain seq x y z
N LEU A 1 -4.37 9.90 -23.71
CA LEU A 1 -4.43 10.78 -22.52
C LEU A 1 -3.45 11.95 -22.69
N ASP A 2 -2.17 11.69 -22.96
CA ASP A 2 -1.17 12.72 -23.19
C ASP A 2 -1.59 13.67 -24.33
N GLU A 3 -1.86 13.17 -25.53
CA GLU A 3 -2.40 13.97 -26.65
C GLU A 3 -3.66 14.78 -26.29
N GLU A 4 -4.59 14.20 -25.55
CA GLU A 4 -5.82 14.87 -25.14
C GLU A 4 -5.55 15.99 -24.13
N LEU A 5 -4.55 15.82 -23.25
CA LEU A 5 -4.13 16.85 -22.29
C LEU A 5 -3.50 18.04 -23.03
N HIS A 6 -2.55 17.76 -23.93
CA HIS A 6 -1.89 18.81 -24.72
C HIS A 6 -2.81 19.48 -25.76
N GLU A 7 -3.83 18.77 -26.27
CA GLU A 7 -4.90 19.39 -27.07
C GLU A 7 -5.75 20.36 -26.23
N ALA A 8 -5.95 20.06 -24.94
CA ALA A 8 -6.72 20.92 -24.05
C ALA A 8 -5.92 22.15 -23.60
N ASP A 9 -4.65 21.98 -23.29
CA ASP A 9 -3.71 23.04 -22.92
C ASP A 9 -2.27 22.58 -23.20
N SER A 10 -1.61 23.24 -24.12
CA SER A 10 -0.23 22.90 -24.54
C SER A 10 0.85 23.20 -23.49
N GLU A 11 0.51 23.90 -22.42
CA GLU A 11 1.43 24.22 -21.32
C GLU A 11 1.37 23.16 -20.17
N ILE A 12 0.45 22.20 -20.26
CA ILE A 12 0.37 21.11 -19.28
C ILE A 12 1.55 20.17 -19.48
N SER A 13 2.24 19.82 -18.39
CA SER A 13 3.22 18.74 -18.38
C SER A 13 2.61 17.49 -17.74
N PHE A 14 2.65 16.36 -18.46
CA PHE A 14 2.15 15.07 -17.98
C PHE A 14 3.31 14.15 -17.62
N GLY A 15 3.39 13.73 -16.36
CA GLY A 15 4.45 12.84 -15.92
C GLY A 15 3.98 11.74 -14.98
N VAL A 16 4.85 10.79 -14.73
CA VAL A 16 4.58 9.68 -13.83
C VAL A 16 5.74 9.45 -12.86
N SER A 17 5.41 8.97 -11.66
CA SER A 17 6.37 8.61 -10.62
C SER A 17 6.37 7.08 -10.41
N PRO A 18 7.16 6.33 -11.21
CA PRO A 18 7.19 4.88 -11.14
C PRO A 18 8.06 4.39 -9.98
N PHE A 19 8.06 3.07 -9.73
CA PHE A 19 9.07 2.46 -8.88
C PHE A 19 10.49 2.80 -9.35
N GLY A 20 11.42 2.93 -8.41
CA GLY A 20 12.81 3.28 -8.69
C GLY A 20 13.53 2.26 -9.60
N ILE A 21 13.10 1.00 -9.62
CA ILE A 21 13.61 -0.04 -10.52
C ILE A 21 12.62 -0.22 -11.68
N TRP A 22 13.04 0.11 -12.91
CA TRP A 22 12.25 -0.22 -14.10
C TRP A 22 12.27 -1.72 -14.38
N ALA A 23 13.49 -2.26 -14.60
CA ALA A 23 13.76 -3.68 -14.74
C ALA A 23 15.12 -4.02 -14.12
N ASN A 24 15.23 -5.19 -13.51
CA ASN A 24 16.51 -5.71 -13.07
C ASN A 24 17.31 -6.21 -14.29
N LYS A 25 18.63 -6.13 -14.24
CA LYS A 25 19.50 -6.65 -15.30
C LYS A 25 19.36 -8.15 -15.54
N SER A 26 18.86 -8.87 -14.53
CA SER A 26 18.52 -10.29 -14.65
C SER A 26 17.25 -10.55 -15.46
N THR A 27 16.34 -9.57 -15.52
CA THR A 27 15.08 -9.63 -16.30
C THR A 27 15.29 -9.15 -17.72
N LEU A 28 15.93 -7.99 -17.88
CA LEU A 28 16.27 -7.41 -19.18
C LEU A 28 17.75 -6.98 -19.23
N PRO A 29 18.47 -7.23 -20.34
CA PRO A 29 19.90 -6.85 -20.46
C PRO A 29 20.16 -5.36 -20.25
N GLU A 30 19.22 -4.49 -20.60
CA GLU A 30 19.30 -3.03 -20.40
C GLU A 30 18.80 -2.56 -19.03
N GLY A 31 18.31 -3.47 -18.18
CA GLY A 31 17.89 -3.18 -16.82
C GLY A 31 19.04 -2.76 -15.89
N SER A 32 18.70 -2.17 -14.75
CA SER A 32 19.65 -1.75 -13.72
C SER A 32 20.28 -2.93 -12.99
N ASP A 33 21.47 -2.75 -12.44
CA ASP A 33 22.14 -3.78 -11.60
C ASP A 33 21.54 -3.82 -10.19
N THR A 34 20.31 -4.29 -10.13
CA THR A 34 19.46 -4.37 -8.93
C THR A 34 18.80 -5.74 -8.83
N LYS A 35 18.10 -5.98 -7.69
CA LYS A 35 17.40 -7.24 -7.40
C LYS A 35 16.07 -7.03 -6.66
N GLY A 36 15.47 -5.88 -6.79
CA GLY A 36 14.18 -5.55 -6.14
C GLY A 36 12.98 -5.71 -7.07
N THR A 37 11.81 -5.39 -6.51
CA THR A 37 10.56 -5.27 -7.27
C THR A 37 10.71 -4.26 -8.39
N GLU A 38 10.26 -4.62 -9.59
CA GLU A 38 10.45 -3.84 -10.81
C GLU A 38 9.12 -3.46 -11.48
N SER A 39 9.07 -2.28 -12.12
CA SER A 39 7.86 -1.80 -12.79
C SER A 39 7.49 -2.67 -13.99
N TYR A 40 8.48 -3.11 -14.75
CA TYR A 40 8.34 -3.77 -16.04
C TYR A 40 7.62 -5.11 -15.94
N SER A 41 8.15 -6.06 -15.17
CA SER A 41 7.59 -7.43 -15.10
C SER A 41 6.56 -7.61 -13.99
N ASP A 42 6.71 -6.93 -12.86
CA ASP A 42 5.83 -7.12 -11.70
C ASP A 42 4.51 -6.34 -11.84
N TYR A 43 4.56 -5.19 -12.54
CA TYR A 43 3.40 -4.29 -12.69
C TYR A 43 3.02 -4.03 -14.16
N TYR A 44 3.72 -4.64 -15.12
CA TYR A 44 3.47 -4.45 -16.55
C TYR A 44 3.51 -2.98 -16.99
N ALA A 45 4.36 -2.19 -16.33
CA ALA A 45 4.53 -0.76 -16.56
C ALA A 45 5.88 -0.48 -17.22
N ASP A 46 5.87 -0.35 -18.55
CA ASP A 46 7.06 -0.06 -19.34
C ASP A 46 7.30 1.44 -19.46
N THR A 47 7.77 2.04 -18.36
CA THR A 47 7.97 3.49 -18.24
C THR A 47 9.11 3.99 -19.13
N VAL A 48 10.09 3.16 -19.46
CA VAL A 48 11.15 3.50 -20.44
C VAL A 48 10.58 3.59 -21.84
N PHE A 49 9.66 2.69 -22.21
CA PHE A 49 8.96 2.79 -23.49
C PHE A 49 8.12 4.07 -23.56
N TRP A 50 7.41 4.44 -22.47
CA TRP A 50 6.62 5.67 -22.47
C TRP A 50 7.46 6.91 -22.69
N ALA A 51 8.64 6.98 -22.08
CA ALA A 51 9.58 8.07 -22.29
C ALA A 51 10.13 8.11 -23.73
N ARG A 52 10.53 6.95 -24.27
CA ARG A 52 11.07 6.84 -25.64
C ARG A 52 10.05 7.21 -26.73
N GLU A 53 8.79 6.93 -26.49
CA GLU A 53 7.70 7.27 -27.42
C GLU A 53 7.11 8.66 -27.16
N GLY A 54 7.62 9.42 -26.18
CA GLY A 54 7.13 10.76 -25.84
C GLY A 54 5.69 10.74 -25.30
N ILE A 55 5.30 9.67 -24.58
CA ILE A 55 3.96 9.55 -23.96
C ILE A 55 3.90 10.33 -22.63
N VAL A 56 5.05 10.66 -22.07
CA VAL A 56 5.17 11.42 -20.83
C VAL A 56 6.23 12.50 -20.98
N ASP A 57 5.98 13.69 -20.44
CA ASP A 57 6.91 14.81 -20.46
C ASP A 57 8.01 14.63 -19.43
N TYR A 58 7.70 14.01 -18.29
CA TYR A 58 8.70 13.72 -17.27
C TYR A 58 8.48 12.38 -16.55
N LEU A 59 9.57 11.86 -16.00
CA LEU A 59 9.58 10.72 -15.09
C LEU A 59 10.19 11.11 -13.75
N ALA A 60 9.56 10.61 -12.65
CA ALA A 60 10.05 10.82 -11.29
C ALA A 60 10.18 9.47 -10.55
N PRO A 61 11.16 8.60 -10.91
CA PRO A 61 11.32 7.31 -10.26
C PRO A 61 11.58 7.45 -8.76
N GLN A 62 10.89 6.63 -7.97
CA GLN A 62 10.94 6.60 -6.50
C GLN A 62 12.17 5.82 -6.04
N ILE A 63 13.33 6.48 -5.95
CA ILE A 63 14.57 5.84 -5.51
C ILE A 63 14.70 5.98 -3.98
N TYR A 64 13.91 5.20 -3.26
CA TYR A 64 13.79 5.31 -1.80
C TYR A 64 14.79 4.43 -1.04
N TRP A 65 15.97 4.19 -1.58
CA TRP A 65 17.06 3.47 -0.94
C TRP A 65 18.26 4.40 -0.71
N ASN A 66 19.09 4.06 0.26
CA ASN A 66 20.31 4.82 0.52
C ASN A 66 21.43 4.47 -0.47
N ILE A 67 22.38 5.36 -0.59
CA ILE A 67 23.64 5.10 -1.31
C ILE A 67 24.36 3.94 -0.62
N GLY A 68 24.75 2.93 -1.41
CA GLY A 68 25.43 1.72 -0.94
C GLY A 68 24.48 0.59 -0.50
N TYR A 69 23.18 0.69 -0.73
CA TYR A 69 22.25 -0.41 -0.44
C TYR A 69 22.40 -1.52 -1.49
N SER A 70 22.85 -2.70 -1.06
CA SER A 70 23.33 -3.77 -1.96
C SER A 70 22.30 -4.37 -2.93
N ILE A 71 21.00 -4.18 -2.65
CA ILE A 71 19.90 -4.71 -3.49
C ILE A 71 19.47 -3.68 -4.53
N ALA A 72 19.47 -2.40 -4.15
CA ALA A 72 19.02 -1.29 -4.97
C ALA A 72 19.78 -0.01 -4.54
N ASP A 73 21.04 0.10 -4.96
CA ASP A 73 21.88 1.24 -4.64
C ASP A 73 21.36 2.50 -5.31
N TYR A 74 21.12 3.55 -4.54
CA TYR A 74 20.68 4.85 -5.05
C TYR A 74 21.56 5.37 -6.18
N GLN A 75 22.89 5.31 -6.02
CA GLN A 75 23.82 5.80 -7.02
C GLN A 75 23.70 5.02 -8.35
N VAL A 76 23.57 3.70 -8.26
CA VAL A 76 23.40 2.83 -9.44
C VAL A 76 22.11 3.19 -10.19
N LEU A 77 21.02 3.39 -9.44
CA LEU A 77 19.71 3.70 -10.02
C LEU A 77 19.67 5.12 -10.61
N ALA A 78 20.15 6.13 -9.89
CA ALA A 78 20.16 7.50 -10.38
C ALA A 78 20.99 7.64 -11.68
N GLN A 79 22.18 7.02 -11.73
CA GLN A 79 22.99 6.99 -12.94
C GLN A 79 22.30 6.22 -14.07
N TRP A 80 21.71 5.05 -13.77
CA TRP A 80 21.02 4.24 -14.76
C TRP A 80 19.83 4.99 -15.40
N TRP A 81 19.00 5.68 -14.57
CA TRP A 81 17.89 6.48 -15.09
C TRP A 81 18.36 7.63 -15.97
N SER A 82 19.44 8.32 -15.58
CA SER A 82 20.04 9.37 -16.40
C SER A 82 20.54 8.83 -17.74
N ASP A 83 21.22 7.67 -17.73
CA ASP A 83 21.79 7.07 -18.93
C ASP A 83 20.69 6.58 -19.89
N ILE A 84 19.64 5.91 -19.36
CA ILE A 84 18.59 5.29 -20.19
C ILE A 84 17.66 6.33 -20.85
N LEU A 85 17.55 7.52 -20.27
CA LEU A 85 16.74 8.61 -20.80
C LEU A 85 17.54 9.66 -21.58
N SER A 86 18.88 9.51 -21.69
CA SER A 86 19.77 10.51 -22.29
C SER A 86 19.46 10.85 -23.75
N ASP A 87 18.82 9.94 -24.48
CA ASP A 87 18.44 10.10 -25.89
C ASP A 87 16.92 10.41 -26.06
N THR A 88 16.24 10.83 -24.99
CA THR A 88 14.81 11.19 -24.99
C THR A 88 14.62 12.67 -24.65
N ASP A 89 13.46 13.23 -25.01
CA ASP A 89 13.03 14.57 -24.61
C ASP A 89 12.34 14.58 -23.23
N THR A 90 12.18 13.41 -22.60
CA THR A 90 11.51 13.26 -21.29
C THR A 90 12.42 13.76 -20.16
N GLU A 91 11.94 14.70 -19.37
CA GLU A 91 12.64 15.21 -18.21
C GLU A 91 12.73 14.16 -17.09
N LEU A 92 13.89 14.10 -16.42
CA LEU A 92 14.12 13.22 -15.28
C LEU A 92 14.18 14.01 -13.98
N TYR A 93 13.28 13.70 -13.08
CA TYR A 93 13.37 14.07 -11.66
C TYR A 93 13.62 12.82 -10.82
N ILE A 94 14.16 12.95 -9.60
CA ILE A 94 14.35 11.80 -8.71
C ILE A 94 13.48 11.95 -7.46
N GLY A 95 12.63 10.97 -7.19
CA GLY A 95 11.87 10.90 -5.96
C GLY A 95 12.75 10.54 -4.77
N LEU A 96 12.78 11.41 -3.75
CA LEU A 96 13.55 11.25 -2.51
C LEU A 96 12.65 10.86 -1.33
N ALA A 97 13.19 10.01 -0.44
CA ALA A 97 12.47 9.51 0.73
C ALA A 97 12.75 10.34 1.98
N ASP A 98 12.30 11.58 2.03
CA ASP A 98 12.49 12.50 3.16
C ASP A 98 11.93 11.92 4.47
N TYR A 99 10.83 11.18 4.38
CA TYR A 99 10.20 10.52 5.52
C TYR A 99 11.15 9.59 6.28
N LYS A 100 12.08 8.93 5.59
CA LYS A 100 13.06 8.05 6.25
C LYS A 100 14.02 8.78 7.15
N SER A 101 14.38 10.01 6.79
CA SER A 101 15.21 10.88 7.65
C SER A 101 14.45 11.33 8.90
N ALA A 102 13.16 11.65 8.75
CA ALA A 102 12.31 12.01 9.88
C ALA A 102 12.08 10.84 10.83
N GLU A 103 11.76 9.65 10.29
CA GLU A 103 11.51 8.42 11.07
C GLU A 103 12.76 7.91 11.79
N ALA A 104 13.93 8.04 11.17
CA ALA A 104 15.21 7.66 11.77
C ALA A 104 15.78 8.72 12.72
N SER A 105 15.07 9.81 12.96
CA SER A 105 15.54 10.91 13.84
C SER A 105 15.82 10.38 15.24
N GLY A 106 17.08 10.57 15.70
CA GLY A 106 17.53 10.10 17.00
C GLY A 106 18.04 8.64 17.04
N ASP A 107 18.03 7.91 15.93
CA ASP A 107 18.68 6.61 15.82
C ASP A 107 20.08 6.73 15.20
N PRO A 108 21.16 6.75 15.99
CA PRO A 108 22.51 6.94 15.47
C PRO A 108 23.03 5.72 14.67
N SER A 109 22.33 4.60 14.69
CA SER A 109 22.67 3.41 13.89
C SER A 109 22.10 3.45 12.47
N SER A 110 21.11 4.28 12.23
CA SER A 110 20.48 4.43 10.91
C SER A 110 21.28 5.35 10.01
N VAL A 111 21.47 4.94 8.76
CA VAL A 111 22.06 5.78 7.71
C VAL A 111 21.19 7.01 7.40
N TRP A 112 19.90 6.92 7.71
CA TRP A 112 18.90 7.97 7.51
C TRP A 112 18.80 8.96 8.69
N ASN A 113 19.58 8.77 9.78
CA ASN A 113 19.52 9.67 10.91
C ASN A 113 20.00 11.09 10.55
N GLY A 114 19.10 12.05 10.66
CA GLY A 114 19.32 13.42 10.20
C GLY A 114 19.23 13.57 8.68
N THR A 115 19.80 14.64 8.12
CA THR A 115 19.68 15.00 6.69
C THR A 115 20.91 14.64 5.85
N ALA A 116 21.89 13.95 6.45
CA ALA A 116 23.16 13.68 5.78
C ALA A 116 23.03 12.79 4.54
N GLU A 117 22.16 11.76 4.58
CA GLU A 117 21.92 10.89 3.43
C GLU A 117 21.17 11.62 2.32
N LEU A 118 20.13 12.38 2.64
CA LEU A 118 19.44 13.24 1.68
C LEU A 118 20.41 14.19 0.97
N LYS A 119 21.26 14.85 1.75
CA LYS A 119 22.29 15.73 1.18
C LYS A 119 23.22 14.98 0.21
N ARG A 120 23.68 13.78 0.57
CA ARG A 120 24.53 12.95 -0.30
C ARG A 120 23.85 12.60 -1.62
N GLN A 121 22.56 12.26 -1.55
CA GLN A 121 21.74 11.92 -2.74
C GLN A 121 21.56 13.15 -3.64
N MET A 122 21.19 14.30 -3.10
CA MET A 122 21.04 15.55 -3.83
C MET A 122 22.38 16.04 -4.43
N ASP A 123 23.49 15.98 -3.68
CA ASP A 123 24.82 16.27 -4.18
C ASP A 123 25.23 15.33 -5.33
N LEU A 124 24.79 14.08 -5.28
CA LEU A 124 25.05 13.10 -6.33
C LEU A 124 24.22 13.39 -7.58
N ASN A 125 22.93 13.71 -7.44
CA ASN A 125 22.06 14.07 -8.56
C ASN A 125 22.61 15.26 -9.35
N ARG A 126 23.16 16.26 -8.68
CA ARG A 126 23.82 17.42 -9.32
C ARG A 126 25.08 17.07 -10.09
N LYS A 127 25.78 15.99 -9.72
CA LYS A 127 26.96 15.48 -10.43
C LYS A 127 26.61 14.60 -11.61
N ILE A 128 25.48 13.93 -11.55
CA ILE A 128 24.95 13.14 -12.64
C ILE A 128 24.23 14.10 -13.60
N GLY A 129 24.67 14.24 -14.82
CA GLY A 129 24.00 15.05 -15.82
C GLY A 129 22.60 14.51 -16.13
N GLY A 130 21.70 15.35 -16.65
CA GLY A 130 20.38 14.92 -17.13
C GLY A 130 19.32 14.73 -16.04
N ILE A 131 19.62 15.01 -14.76
CA ILE A 131 18.62 15.06 -13.68
C ILE A 131 18.19 16.51 -13.48
N GLY A 132 16.91 16.81 -13.75
CA GLY A 132 16.33 18.16 -13.68
C GLY A 132 16.07 18.66 -12.27
N GLY A 133 15.93 17.75 -11.29
CA GLY A 133 15.67 18.11 -9.89
C GLY A 133 15.20 16.92 -9.08
N GLU A 134 14.66 17.22 -7.89
CA GLU A 134 14.19 16.24 -6.94
C GLU A 134 12.70 16.45 -6.61
N ILE A 135 11.97 15.34 -6.38
CA ILE A 135 10.63 15.34 -5.81
C ILE A 135 10.72 14.79 -4.39
N HIS A 136 10.52 15.68 -3.42
CA HIS A 136 10.64 15.39 -2.00
C HIS A 136 9.38 14.71 -1.47
N PHE A 137 9.49 13.47 -1.08
CA PHE A 137 8.41 12.70 -0.55
C PHE A 137 8.57 12.52 0.97
N ARG A 138 7.68 13.12 1.81
CA ARG A 138 6.40 13.73 1.44
C ARG A 138 6.20 15.08 2.12
N TYR A 139 5.24 15.88 1.64
CA TYR A 139 4.88 17.20 2.19
C TYR A 139 4.67 17.23 3.71
N ARG A 140 4.11 16.17 4.29
CA ARG A 140 3.93 16.06 5.75
C ARG A 140 5.25 16.27 6.52
N MET A 141 6.35 15.75 6.00
CA MET A 141 7.68 15.93 6.60
C MET A 141 8.12 17.38 6.55
N MET A 142 7.69 18.14 5.53
CA MET A 142 7.93 19.59 5.46
C MET A 142 7.16 20.37 6.51
N LYS A 143 6.00 19.87 6.94
CA LYS A 143 5.13 20.54 7.90
C LYS A 143 5.47 20.19 9.35
N ASP A 144 5.74 18.93 9.63
CA ASP A 144 5.83 18.39 11.00
C ASP A 144 7.28 18.28 11.50
N ASP A 145 8.29 18.28 10.63
CA ASP A 145 9.71 18.19 10.97
C ASP A 145 10.43 19.51 10.65
N VAL A 146 11.08 20.11 11.66
CA VAL A 146 11.84 21.35 11.46
C VAL A 146 13.21 21.14 10.84
N GLN A 147 13.77 19.92 10.85
CA GLN A 147 15.11 19.66 10.30
C GLN A 147 15.10 19.61 8.78
N ILE A 148 14.13 18.92 8.19
CA ILE A 148 14.04 18.75 6.72
C ILE A 148 13.76 20.10 6.03
N PRO A 149 12.71 20.88 6.39
CA PRO A 149 12.49 22.19 5.79
C PRO A 149 13.67 23.15 5.93
N SER A 150 14.29 23.19 7.11
CA SER A 150 15.45 24.05 7.34
C SER A 150 16.64 23.62 6.47
N PHE A 151 16.89 22.31 6.37
CA PHE A 151 17.93 21.75 5.51
C PHE A 151 17.69 22.09 4.04
N LEU A 152 16.46 21.91 3.54
CA LEU A 152 16.12 22.20 2.15
C LEU A 152 16.20 23.70 1.84
N ALA A 153 15.73 24.54 2.75
CA ALA A 153 15.85 25.98 2.61
C ALA A 153 17.32 26.43 2.55
N ASP A 154 18.18 25.86 3.38
CA ASP A 154 19.62 26.13 3.35
C ASP A 154 20.28 25.57 2.06
N TYR A 155 19.89 24.36 1.65
CA TYR A 155 20.48 23.69 0.50
C TYR A 155 20.14 24.39 -0.82
N TYR A 156 18.87 24.71 -1.07
CA TYR A 156 18.45 25.43 -2.26
C TYR A 156 18.67 26.94 -2.16
N GLY A 157 18.64 27.52 -0.95
CA GLY A 157 18.91 28.94 -0.74
C GLY A 157 20.38 29.32 -0.96
N ALA A 158 21.30 28.40 -0.74
CA ALA A 158 22.72 28.62 -1.05
C ALA A 158 22.98 28.74 -2.56
N ASP A 159 22.15 28.06 -3.39
CA ASP A 159 22.27 28.11 -4.85
C ASP A 159 21.63 29.33 -5.48
N ALA A 160 20.65 29.95 -4.82
CA ALA A 160 20.01 31.18 -5.30
C ALA A 160 20.99 32.37 -5.41
N SER A 161 22.22 32.22 -4.90
CA SER A 161 23.30 33.21 -5.03
C SER A 161 24.18 33.03 -6.28
N GLU A 162 24.10 31.91 -6.98
CA GLU A 162 24.75 31.66 -8.25
C GLU A 162 23.67 31.66 -9.34
N ASP A 163 23.61 32.71 -10.16
CA ASP A 163 22.69 32.85 -11.30
C ASP A 163 22.97 31.73 -12.31
N ASP A 164 22.22 30.63 -12.23
CA ASP A 164 22.35 29.47 -13.13
C ASP A 164 21.51 29.59 -14.41
N GLY A 165 20.89 30.75 -14.65
CA GLY A 165 20.16 31.06 -15.87
C GLY A 165 18.83 30.31 -16.04
N ARG A 166 18.28 29.68 -15.00
CA ARG A 166 16.92 29.11 -15.04
C ARG A 166 15.87 30.22 -15.00
N PRO A 167 14.78 30.12 -15.77
CA PRO A 167 13.71 31.13 -15.69
C PRO A 167 13.11 31.12 -14.27
N GLY A 168 13.35 32.20 -13.56
CA GLY A 168 12.75 32.40 -12.24
C GLY A 168 11.24 32.47 -12.36
N THR A 169 10.53 31.67 -11.64
CA THR A 169 9.10 31.87 -11.38
C THR A 169 8.96 33.14 -10.55
N ASP A 170 8.39 34.17 -11.18
CA ASP A 170 8.14 35.48 -10.57
C ASP A 170 7.16 35.31 -9.38
N PRO A 171 7.44 35.86 -8.18
CA PRO A 171 6.58 35.68 -7.01
C PRO A 171 5.44 36.71 -6.94
N GLU A 172 4.87 37.15 -8.05
CA GLU A 172 3.72 38.05 -8.07
C GLU A 172 2.55 37.47 -8.87
N ASP A 173 1.83 36.53 -8.30
CA ASP A 173 0.38 36.44 -8.47
C ASP A 173 -0.26 35.69 -7.28
N GLY A 174 -0.13 36.28 -6.11
CA GLY A 174 -0.91 35.93 -4.92
C GLY A 174 -2.36 36.40 -5.07
N LYS A 175 -3.19 35.60 -5.68
CA LYS A 175 -4.63 35.61 -5.40
C LYS A 175 -4.95 34.36 -4.61
N GLU A 176 -4.99 34.52 -3.30
CA GLU A 176 -5.66 33.60 -2.39
C GLU A 176 -7.12 33.48 -2.83
N GLU A 177 -7.48 32.36 -3.45
CA GLU A 177 -8.86 31.91 -3.41
C GLU A 177 -9.13 31.37 -2.00
N PRO A 178 -10.30 31.64 -1.39
CA PRO A 178 -10.57 31.19 -0.04
C PRO A 178 -10.59 29.66 0.01
N ASP A 179 -9.66 29.13 0.79
CA ASP A 179 -9.62 27.74 1.22
C ASP A 179 -10.98 27.39 1.87
N ASP A 180 -11.81 26.62 1.14
CA ASP A 180 -12.94 25.92 1.73
C ASP A 180 -12.39 24.75 2.54
N GLY A 181 -11.99 25.11 3.77
CA GLY A 181 -11.35 24.23 4.72
C GLY A 181 -12.17 23.01 5.08
N THR A 182 -12.08 21.96 4.28
CA THR A 182 -12.39 20.58 4.66
C THR A 182 -11.64 19.59 3.76
N GLN A 183 -10.31 19.60 3.78
CA GLN A 183 -9.55 18.39 3.48
C GLN A 183 -9.08 17.80 4.81
N THR A 184 -9.87 16.88 5.34
CA THR A 184 -9.45 15.97 6.39
C THR A 184 -8.27 15.13 5.84
N GLU A 185 -7.09 15.35 6.43
CA GLU A 185 -5.86 14.65 6.07
C GLU A 185 -6.08 13.13 6.19
N GLY A 186 -6.10 12.42 5.06
CA GLY A 186 -6.20 10.96 5.03
C GLY A 186 -4.92 10.32 5.58
N MET A 187 -5.06 9.26 6.37
CA MET A 187 -3.95 8.49 6.95
C MET A 187 -3.07 7.84 5.86
N PHE A 188 -3.63 7.57 4.69
CA PHE A 188 -2.97 7.02 3.50
C PHE A 188 -3.44 7.80 2.27
N PHE A 189 -2.54 7.94 1.31
CA PHE A 189 -2.78 8.71 0.10
C PHE A 189 -3.94 8.16 -0.74
N ASP A 190 -4.10 6.84 -0.73
CA ASP A 190 -5.16 6.11 -1.46
C ASP A 190 -6.42 5.84 -0.63
N VAL A 191 -6.56 6.51 0.52
CA VAL A 191 -7.72 6.43 1.41
C VAL A 191 -8.32 7.82 1.56
N ALA A 192 -9.19 8.17 0.62
CA ALA A 192 -9.88 9.46 0.64
C ALA A 192 -10.78 9.57 1.89
N ALA A 193 -10.81 10.76 2.49
CA ALA A 193 -11.57 11.00 3.73
C ALA A 193 -13.09 10.79 3.58
N ASP A 194 -13.61 10.91 2.37
CA ASP A 194 -15.02 10.68 2.04
C ASP A 194 -15.31 9.24 1.57
N SER A 195 -14.30 8.36 1.54
CA SER A 195 -14.49 6.96 1.19
C SER A 195 -15.25 6.21 2.28
N TRP A 196 -16.11 5.26 1.89
CA TRP A 196 -16.92 4.45 2.81
C TRP A 196 -16.09 3.63 3.81
N TYR A 197 -14.82 3.39 3.48
CA TYR A 197 -13.88 2.61 4.29
C TYR A 197 -12.91 3.47 5.12
N TYR A 198 -12.97 4.80 5.03
CA TYR A 198 -12.02 5.69 5.71
C TYR A 198 -11.93 5.41 7.22
N ASP A 199 -13.07 5.43 7.91
CA ASP A 199 -13.14 5.18 9.35
C ASP A 199 -12.68 3.77 9.74
N ALA A 200 -12.93 2.80 8.85
CA ALA A 200 -12.53 1.42 9.09
C ALA A 200 -11.01 1.25 8.94
N VAL A 201 -10.42 1.86 7.91
CA VAL A 201 -8.97 1.86 7.73
C VAL A 201 -8.28 2.59 8.87
N SER A 202 -8.77 3.76 9.26
CA SER A 202 -8.24 4.52 10.40
C SER A 202 -8.25 3.69 11.68
N TYR A 203 -9.36 3.01 11.95
CA TYR A 203 -9.49 2.13 13.12
C TYR A 203 -8.48 0.97 13.11
N VAL A 204 -8.43 0.17 12.03
CA VAL A 204 -7.58 -1.02 12.01
C VAL A 204 -6.08 -0.69 12.02
N VAL A 205 -5.70 0.49 11.56
CA VAL A 205 -4.32 0.96 11.61
C VAL A 205 -3.97 1.47 13.00
N SER A 206 -4.85 2.26 13.65
CA SER A 206 -4.63 2.74 15.02
C SER A 206 -4.53 1.60 16.03
N GLU A 207 -5.30 0.52 15.82
CA GLU A 207 -5.26 -0.69 16.64
C GLU A 207 -4.13 -1.66 16.27
N GLY A 208 -3.31 -1.33 15.26
CA GLY A 208 -2.20 -2.20 14.81
C GLY A 208 -2.64 -3.52 14.16
N LEU A 209 -3.92 -3.64 13.77
CA LEU A 209 -4.49 -4.86 13.16
C LEU A 209 -4.06 -5.01 11.71
N MET A 210 -4.07 -3.90 10.97
CA MET A 210 -3.59 -3.83 9.59
C MET A 210 -2.61 -2.67 9.43
N ASN A 211 -1.60 -2.87 8.61
CA ASN A 211 -0.67 -1.81 8.21
C ASN A 211 -0.94 -1.43 6.75
N GLY A 212 -0.41 -0.29 6.30
CA GLY A 212 -0.26 -0.01 4.89
C GLY A 212 0.59 -1.07 4.19
N ILE A 213 0.52 -1.14 2.88
CA ILE A 213 1.50 -1.88 2.06
C ILE A 213 2.81 -1.11 1.96
N SER A 214 2.75 0.20 2.20
CA SER A 214 3.84 1.12 2.49
C SER A 214 3.34 2.14 3.51
N ASP A 215 4.21 3.06 3.90
CA ASP A 215 3.86 4.11 4.89
C ASP A 215 2.71 5.00 4.41
N ASP A 216 2.49 5.09 3.11
CA ASP A 216 1.55 6.02 2.48
C ASP A 216 0.40 5.37 1.73
N LEU A 217 0.49 4.08 1.49
CA LEU A 217 -0.50 3.34 0.72
C LEU A 217 -1.11 2.22 1.55
N PHE A 218 -2.41 2.24 1.68
CA PHE A 218 -3.17 1.15 2.27
C PHE A 218 -3.53 0.08 1.24
N SER A 219 -3.67 0.47 -0.01
CA SER A 219 -4.14 -0.36 -1.12
C SER A 219 -5.53 -0.94 -0.89
N PRO A 220 -6.58 -0.10 -0.71
CA PRO A 220 -7.90 -0.54 -0.28
C PRO A 220 -8.57 -1.54 -1.23
N ALA A 221 -8.29 -1.44 -2.53
CA ALA A 221 -8.83 -2.34 -3.55
C ALA A 221 -8.05 -3.66 -3.70
N GLN A 222 -6.84 -3.77 -3.12
CA GLN A 222 -6.05 -4.99 -3.19
C GLN A 222 -6.79 -6.15 -2.52
N LYS A 223 -6.78 -7.31 -3.16
CA LYS A 223 -7.36 -8.55 -2.63
C LYS A 223 -6.52 -9.07 -1.45
N LEU A 224 -7.20 -9.65 -0.48
CA LEU A 224 -6.52 -10.40 0.57
C LEU A 224 -6.32 -11.84 0.14
N ASN A 225 -5.17 -12.38 0.54
CA ASN A 225 -4.94 -13.81 0.51
C ASN A 225 -5.18 -14.44 1.90
N ARG A 226 -5.16 -15.77 1.96
CA ARG A 226 -5.42 -16.53 3.17
C ARG A 226 -4.36 -16.28 4.25
N GLY A 227 -3.08 -16.17 3.89
CA GLY A 227 -1.99 -15.84 4.81
C GLY A 227 -2.16 -14.46 5.46
N MET A 228 -2.51 -13.45 4.67
CA MET A 228 -2.83 -12.10 5.18
C MET A 228 -3.99 -12.14 6.17
N THR A 229 -5.08 -12.82 5.82
CA THR A 229 -6.27 -12.88 6.66
C THR A 229 -5.97 -13.50 8.03
N VAL A 230 -5.23 -14.60 8.05
CA VAL A 230 -4.88 -15.28 9.32
C VAL A 230 -3.91 -14.44 10.15
N THR A 231 -2.97 -13.74 9.52
CA THR A 231 -2.05 -12.84 10.23
C THR A 231 -2.77 -11.66 10.88
N ILE A 232 -3.76 -11.09 10.20
CA ILE A 232 -4.60 -10.03 10.76
C ILE A 232 -5.38 -10.57 11.99
N LEU A 233 -5.94 -11.75 11.87
CA LEU A 233 -6.67 -12.39 12.97
C LEU A 233 -5.75 -12.74 14.16
N HIS A 234 -4.52 -13.15 13.89
CA HIS A 234 -3.51 -13.42 14.91
C HIS A 234 -3.14 -12.14 15.68
N ARG A 235 -3.02 -11.00 14.98
CA ARG A 235 -2.84 -9.69 15.63
C ARG A 235 -4.04 -9.30 16.49
N LEU A 236 -5.26 -9.51 15.98
CA LEU A 236 -6.48 -9.27 16.73
C LEU A 236 -6.54 -10.10 18.04
N ALA A 237 -6.02 -11.32 18.00
CA ALA A 237 -5.91 -12.20 19.17
C ALA A 237 -4.77 -11.83 20.14
N GLY A 238 -3.96 -10.81 19.85
CA GLY A 238 -2.80 -10.40 20.65
C GLY A 238 -1.55 -11.25 20.40
N THR A 239 -1.41 -11.82 19.21
CA THR A 239 -0.25 -12.62 18.76
C THR A 239 0.13 -13.79 19.69
N PRO A 240 -0.82 -14.66 20.07
CA PRO A 240 -0.54 -15.78 20.95
C PRO A 240 0.35 -16.82 20.26
N SER A 241 1.22 -17.48 21.03
CA SER A 241 2.04 -18.57 20.52
C SER A 241 1.20 -19.77 20.07
N ALA A 242 1.63 -20.46 19.02
CA ALA A 242 1.01 -21.70 18.58
C ALA A 242 1.22 -22.83 19.59
N GLU A 243 0.22 -23.67 19.79
CA GLU A 243 0.32 -24.86 20.66
C GLU A 243 1.06 -26.02 19.97
N THR A 244 1.02 -26.04 18.63
CA THR A 244 1.67 -27.06 17.80
C THR A 244 2.42 -26.41 16.65
N PRO A 245 3.53 -27.00 16.18
CA PRO A 245 4.24 -26.51 15.01
C PRO A 245 3.37 -26.55 13.75
N ASN A 246 3.78 -25.77 12.75
CA ASN A 246 3.20 -25.83 11.40
C ASN A 246 3.21 -27.25 10.85
N ARG A 247 2.11 -27.65 10.22
CA ARG A 247 1.95 -28.96 9.57
C ARG A 247 1.86 -28.89 8.04
N PHE A 248 1.71 -27.69 7.49
CA PHE A 248 1.48 -27.50 6.06
C PHE A 248 2.80 -27.34 5.30
N SER A 249 2.99 -28.12 4.27
CA SER A 249 4.24 -28.13 3.49
C SER A 249 4.41 -26.89 2.60
N ASP A 250 3.33 -26.16 2.33
CA ASP A 250 3.29 -24.91 1.56
C ASP A 250 3.36 -23.65 2.44
N VAL A 251 3.60 -23.84 3.75
CA VAL A 251 3.87 -22.75 4.70
C VAL A 251 5.36 -22.84 5.08
N GLU A 252 6.17 -21.99 4.45
CA GLU A 252 7.62 -22.00 4.63
C GLU A 252 8.02 -21.60 6.05
N ASP A 253 9.01 -22.29 6.62
CA ASP A 253 9.60 -21.97 7.92
C ASP A 253 10.19 -20.56 7.90
N GLY A 254 9.86 -19.73 8.89
CA GLY A 254 10.28 -18.33 8.98
C GLY A 254 9.52 -17.36 8.09
N SER A 255 8.49 -17.81 7.38
CA SER A 255 7.58 -16.90 6.65
C SER A 255 6.80 -16.02 7.61
N TRP A 256 6.44 -14.81 7.18
CA TRP A 256 5.75 -13.81 8.01
C TRP A 256 4.36 -14.23 8.50
N TYR A 257 3.78 -15.28 7.91
CA TYR A 257 2.47 -15.84 8.26
C TYR A 257 2.57 -17.19 9.01
N GLU A 258 3.75 -17.78 9.18
CA GLU A 258 3.91 -19.11 9.77
C GLU A 258 3.31 -19.22 11.18
N ASP A 259 3.68 -18.30 12.07
CA ASP A 259 3.18 -18.29 13.45
C ASP A 259 1.66 -18.15 13.50
N ALA A 260 1.10 -17.29 12.65
CA ALA A 260 -0.33 -17.05 12.55
C ALA A 260 -1.08 -18.30 12.04
N VAL A 261 -0.54 -18.97 11.02
CA VAL A 261 -1.14 -20.19 10.46
C VAL A 261 -1.04 -21.34 11.48
N SER A 262 0.10 -21.50 12.14
CA SER A 262 0.31 -22.51 13.17
C SER A 262 -0.66 -22.32 14.35
N TRP A 263 -0.79 -21.09 14.84
CA TRP A 263 -1.73 -20.76 15.90
C TRP A 263 -3.18 -21.04 15.48
N ALA A 264 -3.62 -20.49 14.36
CA ALA A 264 -5.02 -20.59 13.93
C ALA A 264 -5.42 -22.03 13.56
N SER A 265 -4.50 -22.83 13.04
CA SER A 265 -4.73 -24.24 12.74
C SER A 265 -4.76 -25.12 13.99
N SER A 266 -3.92 -24.84 15.01
CA SER A 266 -3.94 -25.57 16.28
C SER A 266 -5.23 -25.39 17.07
N ARG A 267 -5.95 -24.28 16.84
CA ARG A 267 -7.24 -23.93 17.44
C ARG A 267 -8.44 -24.21 16.53
N GLU A 268 -8.24 -24.86 15.40
CA GLU A 268 -9.29 -25.16 14.42
C GLU A 268 -10.02 -23.92 13.85
N ILE A 269 -9.43 -22.73 14.00
CA ILE A 269 -9.95 -21.47 13.44
C ILE A 269 -9.83 -21.53 11.90
N VAL A 270 -8.70 -22.05 11.41
CA VAL A 270 -8.52 -22.32 10.00
C VAL A 270 -8.21 -23.80 9.76
N THR A 271 -8.55 -24.26 8.57
CA THR A 271 -8.15 -25.59 8.08
C THR A 271 -7.42 -25.43 6.76
N GLY A 272 -6.53 -26.35 6.43
CA GLY A 272 -5.98 -26.47 5.10
C GLY A 272 -7.04 -26.91 4.10
N TYR A 273 -6.69 -26.93 2.83
CA TYR A 273 -7.47 -27.61 1.80
C TYR A 273 -7.42 -29.13 2.00
N ASP A 274 -6.30 -29.61 2.53
CA ASP A 274 -6.06 -30.97 2.97
C ASP A 274 -5.10 -30.97 4.18
N GLU A 275 -4.50 -32.15 4.52
CA GLU A 275 -3.62 -32.29 5.68
C GLU A 275 -2.27 -31.59 5.51
N GLU A 276 -1.80 -31.36 4.27
CA GLU A 276 -0.47 -30.86 3.93
C GLU A 276 -0.49 -29.48 3.26
N SER A 277 -1.65 -28.99 2.80
CA SER A 277 -1.77 -27.77 1.99
C SER A 277 -2.69 -26.75 2.66
N PHE A 278 -2.16 -25.55 2.91
CA PHE A 278 -2.90 -24.40 3.46
C PHE A 278 -3.36 -23.43 2.38
N GLY A 279 -2.55 -23.16 1.35
CA GLY A 279 -2.78 -22.17 0.32
C GLY A 279 -2.58 -20.73 0.82
N PRO A 280 -1.42 -20.35 1.40
CA PRO A 280 -1.23 -19.03 2.00
C PRO A 280 -1.37 -17.86 1.02
N SER A 281 -1.02 -18.10 -0.26
CA SER A 281 -1.07 -17.10 -1.33
C SER A 281 -2.40 -17.04 -2.07
N ASP A 282 -3.32 -17.97 -1.81
CA ASP A 282 -4.61 -18.00 -2.49
C ASP A 282 -5.53 -16.88 -2.00
N ASP A 283 -6.23 -16.23 -2.91
CA ASP A 283 -7.23 -15.21 -2.61
C ASP A 283 -8.30 -15.78 -1.69
N ILE A 284 -8.73 -15.01 -0.68
CA ILE A 284 -9.80 -15.42 0.22
C ILE A 284 -11.15 -14.91 -0.27
N THR A 285 -12.15 -15.79 -0.27
CA THR A 285 -13.53 -15.38 -0.59
C THR A 285 -14.25 -14.81 0.62
N ARG A 286 -15.32 -14.03 0.38
CA ARG A 286 -16.13 -13.42 1.43
C ARG A 286 -16.79 -14.48 2.34
N GLU A 287 -17.25 -15.60 1.78
CA GLU A 287 -17.78 -16.72 2.59
C GLU A 287 -16.70 -17.41 3.43
N GLN A 288 -15.47 -17.58 2.89
CA GLN A 288 -14.34 -18.13 3.64
C GLN A 288 -13.93 -17.22 4.80
N MET A 289 -13.91 -15.91 4.57
CA MET A 289 -13.66 -14.93 5.62
C MET A 289 -14.71 -15.01 6.71
N ALA A 290 -15.99 -15.09 6.36
CA ALA A 290 -17.08 -15.29 7.34
C ALA A 290 -16.86 -16.55 8.19
N VAL A 291 -16.43 -17.67 7.57
CA VAL A 291 -16.14 -18.93 8.28
C VAL A 291 -15.00 -18.77 9.28
N ILE A 292 -13.92 -18.07 8.89
CA ILE A 292 -12.77 -17.84 9.78
C ILE A 292 -13.19 -17.00 10.98
N PHE A 293 -13.89 -15.88 10.78
CA PHE A 293 -14.38 -15.04 11.87
C PHE A 293 -15.41 -15.76 12.79
N TYR A 294 -16.28 -16.57 12.19
CA TYR A 294 -17.24 -17.38 12.95
C TYR A 294 -16.54 -18.38 13.88
N ARG A 295 -15.52 -19.08 13.37
CA ARG A 295 -14.74 -20.04 14.16
C ARG A 295 -13.93 -19.34 15.25
N TYR A 296 -13.31 -18.21 14.93
CA TYR A 296 -12.60 -17.39 15.91
C TYR A 296 -13.51 -16.88 17.01
N ALA A 297 -14.69 -16.35 16.68
CA ALA A 297 -15.68 -15.92 17.66
C ALA A 297 -16.07 -17.07 18.59
N LYS A 298 -16.30 -18.24 18.04
CA LYS A 298 -16.63 -19.46 18.81
C LYS A 298 -15.49 -19.88 19.72
N ASP A 299 -14.24 -19.86 19.25
CA ASP A 299 -13.04 -20.14 20.02
C ASP A 299 -12.84 -19.14 21.16
N ALA A 300 -13.13 -17.86 20.91
CA ALA A 300 -13.11 -16.79 21.91
C ALA A 300 -14.30 -16.83 22.91
N GLY A 301 -15.21 -17.80 22.79
CA GLY A 301 -16.37 -17.95 23.67
C GLY A 301 -17.52 -16.98 23.40
N ILE A 302 -17.52 -16.33 22.23
CA ILE A 302 -18.59 -15.41 21.82
C ILE A 302 -19.81 -16.22 21.32
N ASP A 303 -21.02 -15.78 21.65
CA ASP A 303 -22.24 -16.41 21.16
C ASP A 303 -22.43 -16.20 19.66
N VAL A 304 -22.27 -17.26 18.91
CA VAL A 304 -22.44 -17.27 17.44
C VAL A 304 -23.81 -17.83 17.01
N THR A 305 -24.68 -18.18 17.96
CA THR A 305 -25.96 -18.85 17.66
C THR A 305 -27.13 -17.89 17.53
N SER A 306 -27.18 -16.84 18.34
CA SER A 306 -28.31 -15.93 18.40
C SER A 306 -28.46 -15.02 17.19
N ALA A 307 -27.36 -14.44 16.69
CA ALA A 307 -27.38 -13.46 15.60
C ALA A 307 -27.81 -14.07 14.25
N GLY A 308 -27.50 -15.35 14.02
CA GLY A 308 -27.89 -16.05 12.78
C GLY A 308 -29.34 -16.57 12.76
N GLN A 309 -30.05 -16.49 13.89
CA GLN A 309 -31.42 -16.99 13.97
C GLN A 309 -32.37 -16.10 13.16
N GLY A 310 -33.13 -16.74 12.24
CA GLY A 310 -34.08 -16.05 11.40
C GLY A 310 -33.50 -15.37 10.17
N VAL A 311 -32.18 -15.41 9.97
CA VAL A 311 -31.57 -14.93 8.74
C VAL A 311 -31.81 -15.94 7.62
N ASP A 312 -32.56 -15.52 6.62
CA ASP A 312 -32.82 -16.29 5.41
C ASP A 312 -32.04 -15.70 4.25
N LEU A 313 -31.01 -16.42 3.77
CA LEU A 313 -30.13 -15.98 2.69
C LEU A 313 -30.69 -16.31 1.29
N ILE A 314 -31.74 -17.15 1.22
CA ILE A 314 -32.19 -17.78 -0.03
C ILE A 314 -33.51 -17.21 -0.55
N SER A 315 -34.35 -16.67 0.31
CA SER A 315 -35.65 -16.13 -0.11
C SER A 315 -35.53 -14.77 -0.78
N GLU A 316 -36.45 -14.48 -1.70
CA GLU A 316 -36.56 -13.15 -2.31
C GLU A 316 -36.73 -12.01 -1.26
N SER A 317 -37.16 -12.36 -0.06
CA SER A 317 -37.34 -11.43 1.05
C SER A 317 -36.06 -11.18 1.86
N SER A 318 -35.00 -11.96 1.66
CA SER A 318 -33.70 -11.79 2.36
C SER A 318 -32.91 -10.55 1.92
N GLY A 319 -33.22 -10.04 0.74
CA GLY A 319 -32.52 -8.91 0.15
C GLY A 319 -31.25 -9.26 -0.63
N TYR A 320 -30.88 -10.55 -0.72
CA TYR A 320 -29.70 -10.99 -1.47
C TYR A 320 -30.07 -11.89 -2.62
N SER A 321 -29.83 -11.44 -3.87
CA SER A 321 -30.21 -12.18 -5.08
C SER A 321 -29.38 -13.45 -5.31
N ASP A 322 -28.17 -13.51 -4.73
CA ASP A 322 -27.18 -14.57 -4.86
C ASP A 322 -26.97 -15.41 -3.59
N GLY A 323 -27.84 -15.28 -2.61
CA GLY A 323 -27.73 -16.02 -1.35
C GLY A 323 -27.71 -17.55 -1.54
N HIS A 324 -28.25 -18.05 -2.66
CA HIS A 324 -28.21 -19.45 -3.05
C HIS A 324 -26.81 -19.96 -3.47
N GLU A 325 -25.86 -19.04 -3.74
CA GLU A 325 -24.49 -19.39 -4.09
C GLU A 325 -23.60 -19.67 -2.87
N VAL A 326 -24.10 -19.35 -1.64
CA VAL A 326 -23.37 -19.67 -0.42
C VAL A 326 -23.18 -21.18 -0.29
N SER A 327 -21.92 -21.59 -0.13
CA SER A 327 -21.57 -23.00 0.06
C SER A 327 -22.22 -23.57 1.33
N SER A 328 -22.58 -24.84 1.28
CA SER A 328 -23.21 -25.52 2.44
C SER A 328 -22.35 -25.49 3.69
N TYR A 329 -20.99 -25.56 3.56
CA TYR A 329 -20.07 -25.48 4.68
C TYR A 329 -20.03 -24.09 5.34
N ALA A 330 -20.35 -23.04 4.59
CA ALA A 330 -20.31 -21.67 5.02
C ALA A 330 -21.67 -21.12 5.50
N ALA A 331 -22.75 -21.85 5.27
CA ALA A 331 -24.12 -21.36 5.47
C ALA A 331 -24.37 -20.78 6.88
N ASP A 332 -23.97 -21.47 7.94
CA ASP A 332 -24.19 -21.02 9.32
C ASP A 332 -23.30 -19.80 9.63
N ALA A 333 -22.07 -19.80 9.15
CA ALA A 333 -21.13 -18.69 9.35
C ALA A 333 -21.59 -17.42 8.63
N VAL A 334 -22.08 -17.54 7.39
CA VAL A 334 -22.60 -16.40 6.61
C VAL A 334 -23.88 -15.85 7.23
N LYS A 335 -24.79 -16.72 7.69
CA LYS A 335 -25.99 -16.28 8.43
C LYS A 335 -25.64 -15.50 9.69
N TRP A 336 -24.69 -16.00 10.46
CA TRP A 336 -24.21 -15.31 11.64
C TRP A 336 -23.55 -13.97 11.27
N ALA A 337 -22.70 -13.95 10.26
CA ALA A 337 -21.98 -12.75 9.84
C ALA A 337 -22.92 -11.65 9.32
N VAL A 338 -23.97 -12.02 8.61
CA VAL A 338 -25.04 -11.10 8.18
C VAL A 338 -25.88 -10.64 9.36
N GLY A 339 -26.35 -11.59 10.19
CA GLY A 339 -27.22 -11.29 11.31
C GLY A 339 -26.56 -10.47 12.41
N SER A 340 -25.25 -10.60 12.61
CA SER A 340 -24.45 -9.78 13.54
C SER A 340 -24.03 -8.43 12.95
N GLY A 341 -24.26 -8.21 11.65
CA GLY A 341 -23.80 -7.01 10.95
C GLY A 341 -22.28 -6.97 10.74
N LEU A 342 -21.63 -8.14 10.80
CA LEU A 342 -20.20 -8.28 10.46
C LEU A 342 -19.98 -8.07 8.97
N ILE A 343 -20.81 -8.70 8.15
CA ILE A 343 -20.80 -8.58 6.69
C ILE A 343 -22.14 -8.02 6.23
N SER A 344 -22.10 -7.03 5.33
CA SER A 344 -23.26 -6.52 4.61
C SER A 344 -23.20 -6.94 3.15
N GLY A 345 -24.35 -6.90 2.47
CA GLY A 345 -24.40 -7.01 1.01
C GLY A 345 -23.75 -5.81 0.32
N ARG A 346 -23.61 -5.93 -0.98
CA ARG A 346 -23.17 -4.87 -1.89
C ARG A 346 -24.37 -3.98 -2.28
N ASP A 347 -24.08 -2.80 -2.86
CA ASP A 347 -25.09 -1.83 -3.27
C ASP A 347 -26.04 -2.37 -4.36
N ASP A 348 -25.62 -3.38 -5.10
CA ASP A 348 -26.42 -4.06 -6.13
C ASP A 348 -27.37 -5.14 -5.57
N GLY A 349 -27.43 -5.29 -4.25
CA GLY A 349 -28.28 -6.27 -3.57
C GLY A 349 -27.71 -7.69 -3.58
N THR A 350 -26.43 -7.89 -3.89
CA THR A 350 -25.74 -9.17 -3.79
C THR A 350 -24.98 -9.32 -2.48
N LEU A 351 -24.75 -10.55 -2.04
CA LEU A 351 -23.86 -10.90 -0.94
C LEU A 351 -22.44 -11.16 -1.44
N ASP A 352 -22.32 -11.60 -2.68
CA ASP A 352 -21.10 -11.98 -3.38
C ASP A 352 -20.23 -12.99 -2.59
N PRO A 353 -20.79 -14.16 -2.21
CA PRO A 353 -20.10 -15.09 -1.31
C PRO A 353 -18.82 -15.66 -1.89
N LYS A 354 -18.76 -15.77 -3.23
CA LYS A 354 -17.60 -16.29 -3.98
C LYS A 354 -16.62 -15.21 -4.40
N GLY A 355 -17.01 -13.94 -4.31
CA GLY A 355 -16.13 -12.81 -4.57
C GLY A 355 -14.99 -12.76 -3.56
N THR A 356 -13.84 -12.28 -4.02
CA THR A 356 -12.67 -12.08 -3.17
C THR A 356 -12.82 -10.83 -2.32
N ALA A 357 -12.42 -10.91 -1.06
CA ALA A 357 -12.45 -9.76 -0.18
C ALA A 357 -11.28 -8.82 -0.43
N SER A 358 -11.54 -7.52 -0.50
CA SER A 358 -10.52 -6.49 -0.57
C SER A 358 -10.00 -6.10 0.83
N ARG A 359 -8.87 -5.39 0.87
CA ARG A 359 -8.32 -4.86 2.13
C ARG A 359 -9.26 -3.87 2.80
N ALA A 360 -9.97 -3.04 2.04
CA ALA A 360 -11.00 -2.14 2.58
C ALA A 360 -12.18 -2.90 3.20
N GLU A 361 -12.65 -3.94 2.53
CA GLU A 361 -13.72 -4.80 3.08
C GLU A 361 -13.28 -5.52 4.35
N ALA A 362 -12.03 -6.01 4.39
CA ALA A 362 -11.47 -6.62 5.59
C ALA A 362 -11.33 -5.64 6.76
N ALA A 363 -10.90 -4.41 6.49
CA ALA A 363 -10.84 -3.36 7.51
C ALA A 363 -12.24 -3.09 8.11
N GLN A 364 -13.27 -3.01 7.26
CA GLN A 364 -14.65 -2.83 7.72
C GLN A 364 -15.15 -4.01 8.54
N ILE A 365 -14.85 -5.23 8.13
CA ILE A 365 -15.21 -6.47 8.87
C ILE A 365 -14.52 -6.47 10.23
N LEU A 366 -13.23 -6.15 10.31
CA LEU A 366 -12.49 -6.08 11.57
C LEU A 366 -13.06 -5.04 12.51
N LYS A 367 -13.30 -3.82 12.03
CA LYS A 367 -13.93 -2.77 12.83
C LYS A 367 -15.31 -3.22 13.37
N ASN A 368 -16.16 -3.78 12.48
CA ASN A 368 -17.46 -4.30 12.88
C ASN A 368 -17.33 -5.41 13.93
N PHE A 369 -16.34 -6.29 13.79
CA PHE A 369 -16.09 -7.36 14.75
C PHE A 369 -15.73 -6.80 16.14
N CYS A 370 -14.79 -5.89 16.21
CA CYS A 370 -14.34 -5.30 17.45
C CYS A 370 -15.46 -4.50 18.14
N GLU A 371 -16.19 -3.66 17.41
CA GLU A 371 -17.19 -2.76 17.99
C GLU A 371 -18.53 -3.43 18.33
N LYS A 372 -18.97 -4.42 17.53
CA LYS A 372 -20.32 -4.97 17.63
C LYS A 372 -20.38 -6.35 18.27
N ILE A 373 -19.27 -7.09 18.24
CA ILE A 373 -19.26 -8.53 18.57
C ILE A 373 -18.33 -8.82 19.74
N ALA A 374 -17.13 -8.24 19.80
CA ALA A 374 -16.14 -8.47 20.86
C ALA A 374 -16.13 -7.38 21.93
N GLY A 375 -16.85 -6.25 21.72
CA GLY A 375 -16.94 -5.10 22.62
C GLY A 375 -17.87 -5.27 23.81
#